data_7cf9f99b7f671b2498d94a3099e02699
#
_entry.id   7cf9f99b7f671b2498d94a3099e02699
#
_cell.length_a   1.000
_cell.length_b   1.000
_cell.length_c   1.000
_cell.angle_alpha   90.00
_cell.angle_beta   90.00
_cell.angle_gamma   90.00
#
_symmetry.space_group_name_H-M   'P 1'
#
loop_
_entity.id
_entity.type
_entity.pdbx_description
1 polymer ?
#
loop_
_entity_poly.entity_id
_entity_poly.type
_entity_poly.pdbx_seq_one_letter_code
_entity_poly.pdbx_strand_id
1 'polypeptide(L)'
;MKYLTLVFDDGPSYPIREIADKIKSYGWNAAFAVIGRKITDETVDMIKYVTDNGFQVVSHAQNHVHIEKLSTREEMKEELITPIETVRQMIGYEITMARLPFLSESENVLSVTKELGLPLLGQGIDGGRDWDPTTKPEFIASAVLGSVCDGAVGCLHVLEGTCKALDTILPNLKDMGYCLVTPQELFKRTGITPPLGVQIHNVYDFKR
;
A
#
# COMPACT_ATOMS: atom_id res chain seq x y z
N MET A 1 -1.13 10.73 -20.25
CA MET A 1 -0.28 10.21 -19.15
C MET A 1 -1.11 9.19 -18.41
N LYS A 2 -0.55 8.03 -18.10
CA LYS A 2 -1.20 6.94 -17.37
C LYS A 2 -0.76 7.00 -15.91
N TYR A 3 -1.66 6.68 -14.99
CA TYR A 3 -1.39 6.73 -13.55
C TYR A 3 -1.63 5.37 -12.91
N LEU A 4 -0.78 5.00 -11.97
CA LEU A 4 -0.95 3.84 -11.12
C LEU A 4 -0.41 4.13 -9.72
N THR A 5 -0.71 3.30 -8.76
CA THR A 5 -0.12 3.38 -7.42
C THR A 5 0.59 2.09 -7.06
N LEU A 6 1.74 2.21 -6.39
CA LEU A 6 2.40 1.10 -5.72
C LEU A 6 2.21 1.25 -4.22
N VAL A 7 1.88 0.16 -3.56
CA VAL A 7 1.78 0.08 -2.10
C VAL A 7 2.85 -0.88 -1.61
N PHE A 8 3.69 -0.40 -0.70
CA PHE A 8 4.78 -1.16 -0.11
C PHE A 8 4.36 -1.63 1.29
N ASP A 9 4.14 -2.91 1.42
CA ASP A 9 3.62 -3.57 2.62
C ASP A 9 4.71 -3.82 3.66
N ASP A 10 4.30 -4.17 4.89
CA ASP A 10 5.13 -4.59 6.02
C ASP A 10 6.00 -3.50 6.67
N GLY A 11 5.75 -2.22 6.37
CA GLY A 11 6.38 -1.11 7.09
C GLY A 11 5.90 -0.96 8.54
N PRO A 12 6.50 -0.03 9.33
CA PRO A 12 7.76 0.66 9.04
C PRO A 12 8.98 -0.24 9.27
N SER A 13 9.92 -0.22 8.33
CA SER A 13 11.18 -0.96 8.43
C SER A 13 12.22 -0.43 7.43
N TYR A 14 13.47 -0.81 7.57
CA TYR A 14 14.47 -0.63 6.52
C TYR A 14 14.08 -1.50 5.29
N PRO A 15 14.16 -1.01 4.04
CA PRO A 15 14.72 0.26 3.55
C PRO A 15 13.65 1.33 3.14
N ILE A 16 12.64 1.58 3.96
CA ILE A 16 11.50 2.46 3.62
C ILE A 16 11.94 3.84 3.08
N ARG A 17 12.96 4.46 3.71
CA ARG A 17 13.46 5.79 3.29
C ARG A 17 14.10 5.73 1.90
N GLU A 18 14.91 4.71 1.64
CA GLU A 18 15.57 4.54 0.34
C GLU A 18 14.55 4.30 -0.79
N ILE A 19 13.52 3.50 -0.53
CA ILE A 19 12.41 3.31 -1.48
C ILE A 19 11.72 4.65 -1.77
N ALA A 20 11.41 5.43 -0.72
CA ALA A 20 10.78 6.73 -0.86
C ALA A 20 11.66 7.70 -1.67
N ASP A 21 12.95 7.77 -1.38
CA ASP A 21 13.90 8.66 -2.07
C ASP A 21 14.03 8.33 -3.55
N LYS A 22 14.11 7.03 -3.91
CA LYS A 22 14.13 6.59 -5.30
C LYS A 22 12.88 7.05 -6.05
N ILE A 23 11.69 6.84 -5.49
CA ILE A 23 10.42 7.25 -6.11
C ILE A 23 10.36 8.77 -6.21
N LYS A 24 10.74 9.48 -5.15
CA LYS A 24 10.75 10.94 -5.09
C LYS A 24 11.68 11.59 -6.12
N SER A 25 12.79 10.93 -6.47
CA SER A 25 13.73 11.42 -7.49
C SER A 25 13.08 11.56 -8.88
N TYR A 26 11.98 10.86 -9.13
CA TYR A 26 11.16 11.00 -10.34
C TYR A 26 10.06 12.07 -10.20
N GLY A 27 9.93 12.73 -9.04
CA GLY A 27 8.81 13.60 -8.72
C GLY A 27 7.50 12.85 -8.47
N TRP A 28 7.57 11.57 -8.14
CA TRP A 28 6.45 10.67 -7.93
C TRP A 28 6.21 10.39 -6.46
N ASN A 29 5.05 9.79 -6.15
CA ASN A 29 4.67 9.34 -4.82
C ASN A 29 4.01 7.95 -4.91
N ALA A 30 3.89 7.28 -3.76
CA ALA A 30 3.34 5.95 -3.60
C ALA A 30 2.68 5.84 -2.22
N ALA A 31 2.39 4.62 -1.75
CA ALA A 31 1.93 4.40 -0.39
C ALA A 31 2.76 3.35 0.34
N PHE A 32 2.74 3.44 1.67
CA PHE A 32 3.33 2.44 2.57
C PHE A 32 2.25 1.90 3.50
N ALA A 33 2.09 0.58 3.52
CA ALA A 33 1.17 -0.10 4.43
C ALA A 33 1.93 -0.51 5.70
N VAL A 34 1.52 0.06 6.83
CA VAL A 34 2.23 -0.07 8.10
C VAL A 34 1.52 -1.02 9.06
N ILE A 35 2.29 -1.94 9.64
CA ILE A 35 1.82 -2.88 10.66
C ILE A 35 1.86 -2.18 12.02
N GLY A 36 0.72 -2.15 12.72
CA GLY A 36 0.57 -1.41 13.97
C GLY A 36 1.62 -1.76 15.03
N ARG A 37 1.84 -3.04 15.29
CA ARG A 37 2.83 -3.50 16.29
C ARG A 37 4.28 -3.11 15.98
N LYS A 38 4.58 -2.68 14.75
CA LYS A 38 5.90 -2.18 14.36
C LYS A 38 6.04 -0.67 14.56
N ILE A 39 4.96 0.03 14.92
CA ILE A 39 4.97 1.47 15.16
C ILE A 39 5.40 1.70 16.61
N THR A 40 6.62 2.15 16.80
CA THR A 40 7.25 2.42 18.10
C THR A 40 7.92 3.80 18.06
N ASP A 41 8.41 4.27 19.21
CA ASP A 41 9.16 5.53 19.28
C ASP A 41 10.41 5.52 18.39
N GLU A 42 11.02 4.31 18.15
CA GLU A 42 12.19 4.19 17.28
C GLU A 42 11.84 4.18 15.78
N THR A 43 10.62 3.75 15.43
CA THR A 43 10.22 3.55 14.02
C THR A 43 9.28 4.63 13.50
N VAL A 44 8.62 5.39 14.38
CA VAL A 44 7.66 6.44 14.00
C VAL A 44 8.27 7.51 13.11
N ASP A 45 9.57 7.82 13.29
CA ASP A 45 10.29 8.76 12.42
C ASP A 45 10.39 8.31 10.96
N MET A 46 10.29 7.00 10.69
CA MET A 46 10.22 6.49 9.32
C MET A 46 8.86 6.82 8.69
N ILE A 47 7.77 6.72 9.47
CA ILE A 47 6.43 7.08 9.03
C ILE A 47 6.35 8.58 8.80
N LYS A 48 6.84 9.37 9.76
CA LYS A 48 6.90 10.82 9.62
C LYS A 48 7.69 11.24 8.39
N TYR A 49 8.84 10.62 8.13
CA TYR A 49 9.66 10.89 6.96
C TYR A 49 8.86 10.71 5.65
N VAL A 50 8.17 9.59 5.48
CA VAL A 50 7.43 9.33 4.23
C VAL A 50 6.21 10.25 4.09
N THR A 51 5.49 10.55 5.18
CA THR A 51 4.35 11.49 5.14
C THR A 51 4.78 12.92 4.84
N ASP A 52 5.87 13.42 5.45
CA ASP A 52 6.41 14.75 5.19
C ASP A 52 6.90 14.90 3.72
N ASN A 53 7.25 13.80 3.06
CA ASN A 53 7.62 13.76 1.66
C ASN A 53 6.46 13.50 0.69
N GLY A 54 5.21 13.50 1.18
CA GLY A 54 3.99 13.42 0.37
C GLY A 54 3.57 12.00 -0.01
N PHE A 55 4.17 10.97 0.60
CA PHE A 55 3.69 9.60 0.47
C PHE A 55 2.45 9.37 1.34
N GLN A 56 1.59 8.45 0.91
CA GLN A 56 0.45 8.06 1.73
C GLN A 56 0.81 6.89 2.63
N VAL A 57 0.35 6.94 3.89
CA VAL A 57 0.41 5.80 4.80
C VAL A 57 -0.97 5.18 4.89
N VAL A 58 -1.05 3.85 4.80
CA VAL A 58 -2.27 3.06 4.92
C VAL A 58 -2.11 2.00 6.02
N SER A 59 -3.21 1.55 6.60
CA SER A 59 -3.18 0.52 7.65
C SER A 59 -2.88 -0.86 7.06
N HIS A 60 -1.99 -1.63 7.71
CA HIS A 60 -1.72 -3.03 7.40
C HIS A 60 -2.04 -3.94 8.60
N ALA A 61 -3.14 -3.64 9.29
CA ALA A 61 -3.58 -4.25 10.53
C ALA A 61 -2.59 -4.10 11.70
N GLN A 62 -3.03 -4.48 12.90
CA GLN A 62 -2.22 -4.34 14.11
C GLN A 62 -1.14 -5.42 14.21
N ASN A 63 -1.50 -6.67 14.00
CA ASN A 63 -0.64 -7.83 14.28
C ASN A 63 -0.20 -8.62 13.05
N HIS A 64 -0.61 -8.19 11.85
CA HIS A 64 -0.35 -8.88 10.58
C HIS A 64 -0.87 -10.33 10.60
N VAL A 65 -2.14 -10.50 10.93
CA VAL A 65 -2.82 -11.79 10.99
C VAL A 65 -3.80 -11.97 9.81
N HIS A 66 -4.22 -13.18 9.57
CA HIS A 66 -5.35 -13.48 8.70
C HIS A 66 -6.65 -12.99 9.35
N ILE A 67 -7.12 -11.80 8.97
CA ILE A 67 -8.28 -11.16 9.61
C ILE A 67 -9.55 -12.00 9.46
N GLU A 68 -9.70 -12.72 8.35
CA GLU A 68 -10.82 -13.62 8.09
C GLU A 68 -10.89 -14.84 9.04
N LYS A 69 -9.79 -15.09 9.78
CA LYS A 69 -9.69 -16.18 10.78
C LYS A 69 -9.97 -15.74 12.21
N LEU A 70 -10.15 -14.45 12.45
CA LEU A 70 -10.51 -13.93 13.77
C LEU A 70 -11.93 -14.35 14.14
N SER A 71 -12.13 -14.61 15.45
CA SER A 71 -13.36 -15.24 15.95
C SER A 71 -14.53 -14.27 16.02
N THR A 72 -14.26 -12.98 16.25
CA THR A 72 -15.29 -11.96 16.46
C THR A 72 -15.10 -10.74 15.54
N ARG A 73 -16.20 -10.01 15.31
CA ARG A 73 -16.15 -8.75 14.57
C ARG A 73 -15.39 -7.66 15.32
N GLU A 74 -15.44 -7.69 16.64
CA GLU A 74 -14.73 -6.77 17.53
C GLU A 74 -13.21 -6.94 17.38
N GLU A 75 -12.70 -8.18 17.36
CA GLU A 75 -11.29 -8.45 17.07
C GLU A 75 -10.88 -7.96 15.67
N MET A 76 -11.73 -8.15 14.66
CA MET A 76 -11.48 -7.62 13.31
C MET A 76 -11.40 -6.08 13.31
N LYS A 77 -12.31 -5.40 14.02
CA LYS A 77 -12.29 -3.93 14.14
C LYS A 77 -11.03 -3.44 14.85
N GLU A 78 -10.65 -4.08 15.95
CA GLU A 78 -9.47 -3.72 16.73
C GLU A 78 -8.20 -3.84 15.87
N GLU A 79 -8.03 -4.93 15.13
CA GLU A 79 -6.92 -5.10 14.19
C GLU A 79 -6.84 -3.98 13.15
N LEU A 80 -7.97 -3.46 12.68
CA LEU A 80 -8.01 -2.44 11.65
C LEU A 80 -7.86 -1.02 12.18
N ILE A 81 -8.43 -0.71 13.36
CA ILE A 81 -8.47 0.65 13.92
C ILE A 81 -7.20 0.99 14.69
N THR A 82 -6.63 0.06 15.45
CA THR A 82 -5.49 0.34 16.35
C THR A 82 -4.31 1.00 15.63
N PRO A 83 -3.86 0.56 14.45
CA PRO A 83 -2.77 1.24 13.73
C PRO A 83 -3.13 2.67 13.33
N ILE A 84 -4.38 2.91 12.96
CA ILE A 84 -4.89 4.23 12.55
C ILE A 84 -4.81 5.20 13.72
N GLU A 85 -5.31 4.77 14.88
CA GLU A 85 -5.28 5.57 16.10
C GLU A 85 -3.86 5.81 16.61
N THR A 86 -2.99 4.80 16.53
CA THR A 86 -1.58 4.92 16.93
C THR A 86 -0.87 5.99 16.09
N VAL A 87 -0.97 5.94 14.76
CA VAL A 87 -0.34 6.92 13.88
C VAL A 87 -0.91 8.32 14.12
N ARG A 88 -2.24 8.43 14.28
CA ARG A 88 -2.87 9.72 14.60
C ARG A 88 -2.37 10.31 15.92
N GLN A 89 -2.25 9.49 16.97
CA GLN A 89 -1.78 9.94 18.28
C GLN A 89 -0.30 10.35 18.26
N MET A 90 0.56 9.60 17.54
CA MET A 90 2.00 9.83 17.55
C MET A 90 2.44 11.00 16.66
N ILE A 91 1.81 11.18 15.49
CA ILE A 91 2.25 12.17 14.50
C ILE A 91 1.14 13.03 13.90
N GLY A 92 -0.12 12.87 14.32
CA GLY A 92 -1.26 13.65 13.82
C GLY A 92 -1.65 13.33 12.36
N TYR A 93 -1.20 12.21 11.81
CA TYR A 93 -1.52 11.82 10.43
C TYR A 93 -2.78 10.94 10.39
N GLU A 94 -3.71 11.25 9.48
CA GLU A 94 -4.96 10.49 9.31
C GLU A 94 -4.81 9.41 8.24
N ILE A 95 -4.85 8.16 8.66
CA ILE A 95 -4.92 7.01 7.76
C ILE A 95 -6.38 6.84 7.29
N THR A 96 -6.60 6.84 5.98
CA THR A 96 -7.94 6.81 5.38
C THR A 96 -8.23 5.56 4.53
N MET A 97 -7.26 4.67 4.39
CA MET A 97 -7.36 3.43 3.60
C MET A 97 -6.59 2.30 4.30
N ALA A 98 -6.91 1.07 3.96
CA ALA A 98 -6.16 -0.09 4.42
C ALA A 98 -5.78 -1.02 3.27
N ARG A 99 -4.76 -1.80 3.51
CA ARG A 99 -4.41 -3.02 2.79
C ARG A 99 -4.35 -4.15 3.82
N LEU A 100 -5.12 -5.19 3.59
CA LEU A 100 -5.19 -6.29 4.54
C LEU A 100 -4.03 -7.27 4.35
N PRO A 101 -3.40 -7.76 5.43
CA PRO A 101 -2.42 -8.83 5.36
C PRO A 101 -2.97 -10.02 4.57
N PHE A 102 -2.11 -10.65 3.77
CA PHE A 102 -2.44 -11.81 2.93
C PHE A 102 -3.61 -11.57 1.96
N LEU A 103 -3.97 -10.30 1.68
CA LEU A 103 -5.18 -9.92 0.94
C LEU A 103 -6.44 -10.59 1.52
N SER A 104 -6.50 -10.71 2.86
CA SER A 104 -7.61 -11.33 3.58
C SER A 104 -8.96 -10.88 3.03
N GLU A 105 -9.79 -11.82 2.63
CA GLU A 105 -11.12 -11.53 2.08
C GLU A 105 -12.15 -12.54 2.56
N SER A 106 -13.22 -12.02 3.14
CA SER A 106 -14.45 -12.75 3.44
C SER A 106 -15.59 -11.75 3.55
N GLU A 107 -16.83 -12.20 3.43
CA GLU A 107 -18.00 -11.32 3.59
C GLU A 107 -17.97 -10.56 4.92
N ASN A 108 -17.55 -11.21 6.00
CA ASN A 108 -17.44 -10.58 7.31
C ASN A 108 -16.40 -9.48 7.32
N VAL A 109 -15.20 -9.72 6.79
CA VAL A 109 -14.12 -8.72 6.71
C VAL A 109 -14.56 -7.53 5.87
N LEU A 110 -15.11 -7.77 4.69
CA LEU A 110 -15.62 -6.71 3.81
C LEU A 110 -16.75 -5.90 4.44
N SER A 111 -17.64 -6.56 5.20
CA SER A 111 -18.69 -5.90 5.95
C SER A 111 -18.15 -5.02 7.08
N VAL A 112 -17.11 -5.48 7.81
CA VAL A 112 -16.48 -4.71 8.88
C VAL A 112 -15.76 -3.48 8.30
N THR A 113 -14.98 -3.64 7.23
CA THR A 113 -14.28 -2.51 6.61
C THR A 113 -15.24 -1.47 6.03
N LYS A 114 -16.38 -1.93 5.49
CA LYS A 114 -17.47 -1.04 5.03
C LYS A 114 -18.10 -0.26 6.18
N GLU A 115 -18.38 -0.91 7.30
CA GLU A 115 -18.90 -0.27 8.52
C GLU A 115 -17.94 0.80 9.05
N LEU A 116 -16.63 0.53 8.98
CA LEU A 116 -15.58 1.47 9.40
C LEU A 116 -15.34 2.60 8.39
N GLY A 117 -15.97 2.58 7.22
CA GLY A 117 -15.72 3.56 6.17
C GLY A 117 -14.31 3.46 5.58
N LEU A 118 -13.69 2.28 5.61
CA LEU A 118 -12.29 2.06 5.27
C LEU A 118 -12.15 1.35 3.91
N PRO A 119 -11.82 2.08 2.81
CA PRO A 119 -11.53 1.48 1.51
C PRO A 119 -10.34 0.53 1.56
N LEU A 120 -10.43 -0.59 0.85
CA LEU A 120 -9.40 -1.62 0.82
C LEU A 120 -8.62 -1.63 -0.49
N LEU A 121 -7.30 -1.50 -0.39
CA LEU A 121 -6.39 -1.63 -1.53
C LEU A 121 -6.09 -3.11 -1.79
N GLY A 122 -6.40 -3.58 -2.98
CA GLY A 122 -6.12 -4.93 -3.46
C GLY A 122 -4.79 -5.02 -4.22
N GLN A 123 -4.66 -6.01 -5.10
CA GLN A 123 -3.48 -6.25 -5.93
C GLN A 123 -3.87 -6.41 -7.40
N GLY A 124 -3.64 -5.37 -8.20
CA GLY A 124 -3.85 -5.36 -9.65
C GLY A 124 -2.54 -5.46 -10.45
N ILE A 125 -1.39 -5.29 -9.80
CA ILE A 125 -0.04 -5.44 -10.38
C ILE A 125 0.68 -6.56 -9.63
N ASP A 126 1.25 -7.50 -10.37
CA ASP A 126 2.02 -8.63 -9.81
C ASP A 126 3.38 -8.12 -9.26
N GLY A 127 3.64 -8.36 -7.99
CA GLY A 127 4.91 -8.04 -7.33
C GLY A 127 6.01 -9.08 -7.53
N GLY A 128 5.76 -10.16 -8.28
CA GLY A 128 6.77 -11.17 -8.58
C GLY A 128 7.31 -11.90 -7.34
N ARG A 129 6.47 -12.12 -6.33
CA ARG A 129 6.87 -12.74 -5.05
C ARG A 129 8.03 -11.99 -4.35
N ASP A 130 8.01 -10.67 -4.40
CA ASP A 130 9.05 -9.83 -3.80
C ASP A 130 9.19 -10.01 -2.27
N TRP A 131 8.14 -10.56 -1.62
CA TRP A 131 8.16 -10.96 -0.20
C TRP A 131 9.10 -12.14 0.11
N ASP A 132 9.50 -12.92 -0.89
CA ASP A 132 10.46 -14.01 -0.74
C ASP A 132 11.89 -13.45 -0.90
N PRO A 133 12.74 -13.49 0.15
CA PRO A 133 14.07 -12.88 0.10
C PRO A 133 15.02 -13.54 -0.91
N THR A 134 14.65 -14.70 -1.47
CA THR A 134 15.41 -15.37 -2.53
C THR A 134 15.05 -14.89 -3.93
N THR A 135 13.96 -14.12 -4.08
CA THR A 135 13.52 -13.58 -5.37
C THR A 135 14.49 -12.50 -5.84
N LYS A 136 14.99 -12.67 -7.06
CA LYS A 136 15.93 -11.71 -7.64
C LYS A 136 15.23 -10.41 -8.06
N PRO A 137 15.88 -9.25 -7.90
CA PRO A 137 15.31 -7.95 -8.28
C PRO A 137 14.84 -7.87 -9.74
N GLU A 138 15.54 -8.56 -10.66
CA GLU A 138 15.20 -8.58 -12.08
C GLU A 138 13.87 -9.31 -12.32
N PHE A 139 13.58 -10.36 -11.55
CA PHE A 139 12.30 -11.08 -11.63
C PHE A 139 11.15 -10.22 -11.09
N ILE A 140 11.35 -9.53 -9.96
CA ILE A 140 10.39 -8.56 -9.40
C ILE A 140 10.09 -7.48 -10.45
N ALA A 141 11.12 -6.88 -11.03
CA ALA A 141 10.96 -5.85 -12.06
C ALA A 141 10.19 -6.36 -13.29
N SER A 142 10.51 -7.57 -13.77
CA SER A 142 9.82 -8.18 -14.90
C SER A 142 8.34 -8.43 -14.62
N ALA A 143 7.99 -8.93 -13.43
CA ALA A 143 6.60 -9.19 -13.04
C ALA A 143 5.79 -7.88 -12.95
N VAL A 144 6.34 -6.86 -12.27
CA VAL A 144 5.72 -5.55 -12.18
C VAL A 144 5.48 -4.96 -13.57
N LEU A 145 6.53 -4.85 -14.40
CA LEU A 145 6.44 -4.22 -15.71
C LEU A 145 5.55 -5.00 -16.69
N GLY A 146 5.46 -6.32 -16.55
CA GLY A 146 4.59 -7.18 -17.34
C GLY A 146 3.11 -7.08 -17.01
N SER A 147 2.76 -6.53 -15.83
CA SER A 147 1.38 -6.47 -15.33
C SER A 147 0.84 -5.05 -15.14
N VAL A 148 1.64 -3.99 -15.38
CA VAL A 148 1.18 -2.61 -15.20
C VAL A 148 0.05 -2.24 -16.18
N CYS A 149 -0.97 -1.58 -15.66
CA CYS A 149 -2.02 -0.95 -16.45
C CYS A 149 -2.49 0.36 -15.79
N ASP A 150 -3.15 1.20 -16.56
CA ASP A 150 -3.66 2.48 -16.06
C ASP A 150 -4.71 2.26 -14.97
N GLY A 151 -4.62 3.02 -13.90
CA GLY A 151 -5.52 2.91 -12.74
C GLY A 151 -5.21 1.76 -11.77
N ALA A 152 -4.20 0.95 -12.02
CA ALA A 152 -3.90 -0.23 -11.20
C ALA A 152 -3.29 0.10 -9.84
N VAL A 153 -3.56 -0.78 -8.88
CA VAL A 153 -2.98 -0.81 -7.53
C VAL A 153 -1.98 -1.95 -7.47
N GLY A 154 -0.71 -1.65 -7.24
CA GLY A 154 0.35 -2.65 -7.07
C GLY A 154 0.57 -3.04 -5.62
N CYS A 155 1.09 -4.26 -5.40
CA CYS A 155 1.52 -4.76 -4.11
C CYS A 155 3.00 -5.14 -4.18
N LEU A 156 3.79 -4.47 -3.37
CA LEU A 156 5.20 -4.76 -3.14
C LEU A 156 5.46 -4.73 -1.63
N HIS A 157 6.68 -5.04 -1.20
CA HIS A 157 7.03 -5.03 0.23
C HIS A 157 8.24 -4.14 0.51
N VAL A 158 8.36 -3.66 1.75
CA VAL A 158 9.50 -2.85 2.20
C VAL A 158 10.71 -3.76 2.43
N LEU A 159 11.36 -4.19 1.33
CA LEU A 159 12.49 -5.13 1.33
C LEU A 159 13.62 -4.65 0.40
N GLU A 160 14.85 -5.10 0.68
CA GLU A 160 16.02 -4.73 -0.14
C GLU A 160 15.91 -5.18 -1.59
N GLY A 161 15.35 -6.38 -1.84
CA GLY A 161 15.12 -6.91 -3.19
C GLY A 161 14.21 -5.99 -3.99
N THR A 162 13.11 -5.56 -3.38
CA THR A 162 12.17 -4.59 -3.94
C THR A 162 12.83 -3.24 -4.17
N CYS A 163 13.60 -2.74 -3.20
CA CYS A 163 14.32 -1.49 -3.32
C CYS A 163 15.30 -1.50 -4.52
N LYS A 164 16.02 -2.60 -4.72
CA LYS A 164 16.91 -2.79 -5.88
C LYS A 164 16.12 -2.91 -7.19
N ALA A 165 14.96 -3.58 -7.19
CA ALA A 165 14.12 -3.72 -8.38
C ALA A 165 13.60 -2.36 -8.89
N LEU A 166 13.41 -1.39 -8.02
CA LEU A 166 12.99 -0.02 -8.40
C LEU A 166 13.98 0.67 -9.34
N ASP A 167 15.27 0.33 -9.32
CA ASP A 167 16.27 0.88 -10.26
C ASP A 167 15.95 0.50 -11.72
N THR A 168 15.23 -0.60 -11.93
CA THR A 168 14.73 -1.02 -13.24
C THR A 168 13.28 -0.58 -13.45
N ILE A 169 12.42 -0.70 -12.45
CA ILE A 169 10.98 -0.41 -12.55
C ILE A 169 10.73 1.06 -12.89
N LEU A 170 11.33 2.00 -12.15
CA LEU A 170 11.00 3.42 -12.27
C LEU A 170 11.33 4.02 -13.63
N PRO A 171 12.56 3.84 -14.22
CA PRO A 171 12.84 4.36 -15.55
C PRO A 171 11.93 3.74 -16.62
N ASN A 172 11.67 2.44 -16.56
CA ASN A 172 10.79 1.79 -17.53
C ASN A 172 9.34 2.28 -17.44
N LEU A 173 8.78 2.48 -16.23
CA LEU A 173 7.46 3.09 -16.07
C LEU A 173 7.40 4.48 -16.71
N LYS A 174 8.43 5.29 -16.52
CA LYS A 174 8.54 6.62 -17.15
C LYS A 174 8.53 6.52 -18.66
N ASP A 175 9.33 5.63 -19.24
CA ASP A 175 9.43 5.43 -20.70
C ASP A 175 8.12 4.89 -21.29
N MET A 176 7.38 4.08 -20.54
CA MET A 176 6.04 3.58 -20.89
C MET A 176 4.93 4.65 -20.73
N GLY A 177 5.27 5.84 -20.23
CA GLY A 177 4.33 6.96 -20.04
C GLY A 177 3.47 6.86 -18.78
N TYR A 178 3.91 6.09 -17.78
CA TYR A 178 3.28 6.01 -16.46
C TYR A 178 3.85 7.02 -15.48
N CYS A 179 3.04 7.37 -14.48
CA CYS A 179 3.43 8.16 -13.32
C CYS A 179 2.87 7.48 -12.05
N LEU A 180 3.72 7.33 -11.03
CA LEU A 180 3.27 6.86 -9.73
C LEU A 180 2.65 8.00 -8.93
N VAL A 181 1.49 7.74 -8.35
CA VAL A 181 0.78 8.64 -7.45
C VAL A 181 0.31 7.89 -6.20
N THR A 182 -0.05 8.62 -5.14
CA THR A 182 -0.68 7.98 -3.99
C THR A 182 -2.05 7.41 -4.34
N PRO A 183 -2.56 6.40 -3.61
CA PRO A 183 -3.92 5.91 -3.80
C PRO A 183 -4.97 7.03 -3.78
N GLN A 184 -4.88 7.94 -2.82
CA GLN A 184 -5.82 9.08 -2.72
C GLN A 184 -5.76 9.99 -3.96
N GLU A 185 -4.57 10.29 -4.46
CA GLU A 185 -4.40 11.10 -5.67
C GLU A 185 -4.90 10.34 -6.91
N LEU A 186 -4.72 9.02 -6.98
CA LEU A 186 -5.24 8.20 -8.08
C LEU A 186 -6.77 8.30 -8.17
N PHE A 187 -7.48 8.16 -7.05
CA PHE A 187 -8.93 8.34 -6.99
C PHE A 187 -9.35 9.76 -7.35
N LYS A 188 -8.66 10.76 -6.83
CA LYS A 188 -8.94 12.17 -7.13
C LYS A 188 -8.83 12.48 -8.64
N ARG A 189 -7.78 11.96 -9.30
CA ARG A 189 -7.55 12.16 -10.75
C ARG A 189 -8.60 11.47 -11.62
N THR A 190 -9.11 10.34 -11.16
CA THR A 190 -10.15 9.61 -11.92
C THR A 190 -11.56 10.12 -11.64
N GLY A 191 -11.76 10.93 -10.59
CA GLY A 191 -13.09 11.39 -10.15
C GLY A 191 -13.94 10.27 -9.54
N ILE A 192 -13.33 9.11 -9.23
CA ILE A 192 -14.03 7.97 -8.66
C ILE A 192 -13.94 8.06 -7.13
N THR A 193 -15.06 7.91 -6.45
CA THR A 193 -15.08 7.76 -4.99
C THR A 193 -14.62 6.36 -4.61
N PRO A 194 -13.64 6.21 -3.67
CA PRO A 194 -13.20 4.89 -3.23
C PRO A 194 -14.38 4.04 -2.76
N PRO A 195 -14.60 2.86 -3.37
CA PRO A 195 -15.68 1.96 -2.95
C PRO A 195 -15.39 1.34 -1.58
N LEU A 196 -16.46 0.95 -0.88
CA LEU A 196 -16.39 0.28 0.41
C LEU A 196 -16.88 -1.17 0.30
N GLY A 197 -16.30 -2.06 1.11
CA GLY A 197 -16.69 -3.47 1.16
C GLY A 197 -16.26 -4.29 -0.06
N VAL A 198 -15.22 -3.86 -0.72
CA VAL A 198 -14.56 -4.56 -1.85
C VAL A 198 -13.06 -4.28 -1.82
N GLN A 199 -12.25 -5.17 -2.35
CA GLN A 199 -10.84 -4.88 -2.63
C GLN A 199 -10.68 -4.16 -3.98
N ILE A 200 -9.83 -3.14 -4.01
CA ILE A 200 -9.61 -2.29 -5.17
C ILE A 200 -8.32 -2.73 -5.88
N HIS A 201 -8.46 -3.44 -6.98
CA HIS A 201 -7.32 -3.89 -7.80
C HIS A 201 -7.00 -2.87 -8.91
N ASN A 202 -8.03 -2.26 -9.47
CA ASN A 202 -7.91 -1.15 -10.41
C ASN A 202 -9.07 -0.16 -10.17
N VAL A 203 -8.77 1.12 -10.17
CA VAL A 203 -9.80 2.15 -9.89
C VAL A 203 -10.86 2.21 -10.99
N TYR A 204 -10.52 1.86 -12.23
CA TYR A 204 -11.47 1.88 -13.34
C TYR A 204 -12.49 0.75 -13.31
N ASP A 205 -12.31 -0.30 -12.49
CA ASP A 205 -13.34 -1.33 -12.27
C ASP A 205 -14.62 -0.74 -11.66
N PHE A 206 -14.54 0.46 -11.10
CA PHE A 206 -15.65 1.17 -10.43
C PHE A 206 -16.13 2.42 -11.21
N LYS A 207 -15.66 2.60 -12.43
CA LYS A 207 -16.13 3.69 -13.30
C LYS A 207 -17.55 3.38 -13.76
N ARG A 208 -18.53 4.19 -13.28
CA ARG A 208 -19.95 4.11 -13.69
C ARG A 208 -20.21 4.99 -14.91
#